data_48a44366fdcec1d6e81ab95079492a7d
#
_entry.id   48a44366fdcec1d6e81ab95079492a7d
#
_cell.length_a   1.000
_cell.length_b   1.000
_cell.length_c   1.000
_cell.angle_alpha   90.00
_cell.angle_beta   90.00
_cell.angle_gamma   90.00
#
_symmetry.space_group_name_H-M   'P 1'
#
loop_
_entity.id
_entity.type
_entity.pdbx_description
1 polymer ?
#
loop_
_entity_poly.entity_id
_entity_poly.type
_entity_poly.pdbx_seq_one_letter_code
_entity_poly.pdbx_strand_id
1 'polypeptide(L)'
;MAVKKDLSINYLGVECENPFFLSSSPVGSNYEMVAKSFEAGWGGVFYKTVGIFVADECSPRFDNVNKEGLPWVGFKNMEQISDKPTEVNFENMRKLKRAYPDKVMVASIMGSNEQEWRDLAKMAEQAEADLIEGNFSCPQMTSHDMGSDVGTNLELVRSYSKAVAETTKIPFIAKMTPNCKNMEEPAIAAIEGGAASVSAINTIKSITNIDFENMTAMPVVNGKSSISGYSGAAIKPIALRFIAQMLRMKN
;
A
#
# COMPACT_ATOMS: atom_id res chain seq x y z
N MET A 1 16.98 25.25 24.93
CA MET A 1 17.01 24.08 24.03
C MET A 1 15.63 23.48 24.05
N ALA A 2 14.99 23.29 22.88
CA ALA A 2 13.71 22.60 22.84
C ALA A 2 13.96 21.11 23.23
N VAL A 3 13.22 20.61 24.20
CA VAL A 3 13.28 19.20 24.58
C VAL A 3 12.77 18.40 23.39
N LYS A 4 13.64 17.59 22.78
CA LYS A 4 13.25 16.68 21.69
C LYS A 4 12.26 15.66 22.29
N LYS A 5 11.00 15.73 21.87
CA LYS A 5 9.96 14.83 22.32
C LYS A 5 10.27 13.44 21.78
N ASP A 6 10.24 12.43 22.63
CA ASP A 6 10.30 11.03 22.23
C ASP A 6 9.01 10.66 21.48
N LEU A 7 9.15 10.14 20.28
CA LEU A 7 8.06 9.68 19.42
C LEU A 7 8.12 8.17 19.16
N SER A 8 9.01 7.45 19.86
CA SER A 8 9.15 6.00 19.70
C SER A 8 7.85 5.28 20.05
N ILE A 9 7.57 4.23 19.32
CA ILE A 9 6.43 3.33 19.55
C ILE A 9 6.84 1.89 19.33
N ASN A 10 6.14 0.96 19.96
CA ASN A 10 6.16 -0.45 19.58
C ASN A 10 4.94 -0.76 18.74
N TYR A 11 5.14 -1.24 17.51
CA TYR A 11 4.06 -1.63 16.61
C TYR A 11 4.21 -3.10 16.21
N LEU A 12 3.27 -3.93 16.64
CA LEU A 12 3.25 -5.38 16.39
C LEU A 12 4.55 -6.10 16.86
N GLY A 13 5.18 -5.62 17.91
CA GLY A 13 6.44 -6.16 18.43
C GLY A 13 7.70 -5.56 17.79
N VAL A 14 7.55 -4.65 16.83
CA VAL A 14 8.67 -3.95 16.19
C VAL A 14 8.85 -2.56 16.81
N GLU A 15 10.06 -2.27 17.27
CA GLU A 15 10.41 -0.95 17.78
C GLU A 15 10.58 0.05 16.64
N CYS A 16 9.87 1.16 16.70
CA CYS A 16 9.88 2.21 15.71
C CYS A 16 10.34 3.52 16.33
N GLU A 17 11.30 4.22 15.74
CA GLU A 17 11.78 5.51 16.27
C GLU A 17 10.71 6.61 16.25
N ASN A 18 9.70 6.47 15.41
CA ASN A 18 8.52 7.33 15.35
C ASN A 18 7.39 6.64 14.54
N PRO A 19 6.11 7.09 14.66
CA PRO A 19 4.97 6.47 13.99
C PRO A 19 4.79 6.89 12.52
N PHE A 20 5.70 7.63 11.93
CA PHE A 20 5.56 8.17 10.59
C PHE A 20 6.26 7.28 9.56
N PHE A 21 5.46 6.63 8.75
CA PHE A 21 5.91 5.69 7.72
C PHE A 21 5.56 6.22 6.33
N LEU A 22 6.51 6.11 5.40
CA LEU A 22 6.24 6.35 4.00
C LEU A 22 5.34 5.23 3.46
N SER A 23 4.17 5.57 2.96
CA SER A 23 3.23 4.59 2.40
C SER A 23 3.76 3.95 1.12
N SER A 24 3.31 2.73 0.81
CA SER A 24 3.56 2.07 -0.46
C SER A 24 3.10 2.97 -1.62
N SER A 25 4.09 3.49 -2.35
CA SER A 25 3.90 4.53 -3.37
C SER A 25 5.10 4.55 -4.32
N PRO A 26 5.04 5.31 -5.43
CA PRO A 26 6.20 5.49 -6.32
C PRO A 26 7.48 5.95 -5.61
N VAL A 27 7.35 6.80 -4.59
CA VAL A 27 8.49 7.30 -3.80
C VAL A 27 9.17 6.20 -2.97
N GLY A 28 8.45 5.13 -2.67
CA GLY A 28 8.96 3.95 -1.95
C GLY A 28 9.40 2.80 -2.86
N SER A 29 9.74 3.04 -4.15
CA SER A 29 9.91 1.99 -5.16
C SER A 29 11.37 1.64 -5.50
N ASN A 30 12.34 2.34 -4.93
CA ASN A 30 13.76 2.07 -5.16
C ASN A 30 14.63 2.46 -3.96
N TYR A 31 15.87 1.99 -3.98
CA TYR A 31 16.83 2.20 -2.90
C TYR A 31 17.04 3.70 -2.60
N GLU A 32 17.30 4.50 -3.62
CA GLU A 32 17.72 5.89 -3.47
C GLU A 32 16.61 6.78 -2.89
N MET A 33 15.37 6.57 -3.32
CA MET A 33 14.21 7.32 -2.81
C MET A 33 13.90 6.97 -1.36
N VAL A 34 13.96 5.68 -1.03
CA VAL A 34 13.72 5.21 0.35
C VAL A 34 14.85 5.69 1.28
N ALA A 35 16.10 5.59 0.86
CA ALA A 35 17.25 6.09 1.63
C ALA A 35 17.09 7.58 1.97
N LYS A 36 16.75 8.41 0.98
CA LYS A 36 16.46 9.84 1.21
C LYS A 36 15.29 10.07 2.19
N SER A 37 14.28 9.21 2.15
CA SER A 37 13.16 9.30 3.11
C SER A 37 13.61 8.98 4.53
N PHE A 38 14.45 7.98 4.72
CA PHE A 38 15.03 7.65 6.02
C PHE A 38 15.94 8.77 6.54
N GLU A 39 16.78 9.34 5.68
CA GLU A 39 17.62 10.51 6.00
C GLU A 39 16.79 11.74 6.37
N ALA A 40 15.59 11.89 5.78
CA ALA A 40 14.65 12.96 6.11
C ALA A 40 13.88 12.71 7.43
N GLY A 41 14.09 11.57 8.12
CA GLY A 41 13.55 11.27 9.45
C GLY A 41 12.30 10.39 9.46
N TRP A 42 11.91 9.77 8.35
CA TRP A 42 10.84 8.77 8.36
C TRP A 42 11.24 7.55 9.21
N GLY A 43 10.34 7.07 10.08
CA GLY A 43 10.58 5.92 10.95
C GLY A 43 10.59 4.58 10.23
N GLY A 44 9.90 4.51 9.10
CA GLY A 44 9.81 3.31 8.28
C GLY A 44 9.25 3.56 6.89
N VAL A 45 9.17 2.51 6.09
CA VAL A 45 8.60 2.52 4.75
C VAL A 45 7.76 1.28 4.51
N PHE A 46 6.59 1.48 3.93
CA PHE A 46 5.88 0.44 3.18
C PHE A 46 6.42 0.47 1.76
N TYR A 47 7.29 -0.47 1.42
CA TYR A 47 7.90 -0.51 0.09
C TYR A 47 6.82 -0.65 -1.00
N LYS A 48 7.07 -0.13 -2.21
CA LYS A 48 6.12 -0.25 -3.33
C LYS A 48 5.71 -1.70 -3.51
N THR A 49 4.41 -1.97 -3.60
CA THR A 49 3.86 -3.34 -3.70
C THR A 49 4.57 -4.15 -4.78
N VAL A 50 5.00 -5.36 -4.42
CA VAL A 50 5.68 -6.33 -5.29
C VAL A 50 4.76 -7.50 -5.55
N GLY A 51 4.72 -7.96 -6.81
CA GLY A 51 4.06 -9.18 -7.24
C GLY A 51 5.03 -10.10 -7.97
N ILE A 52 4.57 -11.29 -8.35
CA ILE A 52 5.33 -12.22 -9.19
C ILE A 52 5.41 -11.72 -10.63
N PHE A 53 4.42 -10.95 -11.08
CA PHE A 53 4.41 -10.32 -12.41
C PHE A 53 4.95 -8.89 -12.33
N VAL A 54 5.48 -8.41 -13.44
CA VAL A 54 5.88 -7.01 -13.60
C VAL A 54 4.77 -6.25 -14.32
N ALA A 55 4.34 -5.12 -13.74
CA ALA A 55 3.28 -4.32 -14.33
C ALA A 55 3.75 -3.66 -15.64
N ASP A 56 3.02 -3.89 -16.73
CA ASP A 56 3.21 -3.19 -18.01
C ASP A 56 2.40 -1.90 -18.01
N GLU A 57 2.98 -0.87 -17.45
CA GLU A 57 2.33 0.43 -17.34
C GLU A 57 3.25 1.57 -17.78
N CYS A 58 2.63 2.67 -18.18
CA CYS A 58 3.32 3.89 -18.56
C CYS A 58 3.47 4.77 -17.31
N SER A 59 4.59 4.63 -16.61
CA SER A 59 4.88 5.37 -15.38
C SER A 59 5.93 6.47 -15.65
N PRO A 60 5.89 7.61 -14.93
CA PRO A 60 4.84 7.98 -13.98
C PRO A 60 3.58 8.50 -14.67
N ARG A 61 2.42 8.09 -14.16
CA ARG A 61 1.11 8.54 -14.63
C ARG A 61 0.35 9.18 -13.49
N PHE A 62 0.52 10.49 -13.39
CA PHE A 62 -0.05 11.27 -12.28
C PHE A 62 -0.88 12.42 -12.81
N ASP A 63 -1.89 12.78 -12.05
CA ASP A 63 -2.67 13.99 -12.23
C ASP A 63 -3.01 14.60 -10.87
N ASN A 64 -3.37 15.86 -10.84
CA ASN A 64 -3.73 16.54 -9.61
C ASN A 64 -5.03 17.33 -9.76
N VAL A 65 -5.69 17.54 -8.64
CA VAL A 65 -6.84 18.44 -8.55
C VAL A 65 -6.43 19.64 -7.73
N ASN A 66 -6.33 20.78 -8.39
CA ASN A 66 -6.04 22.06 -7.76
C ASN A 66 -6.84 23.18 -8.45
N LYS A 67 -6.81 24.35 -7.83
CA LYS A 67 -7.22 25.61 -8.43
C LYS A 67 -5.98 26.48 -8.51
N GLU A 68 -5.84 27.24 -9.59
CA GLU A 68 -4.70 28.13 -9.80
C GLU A 68 -4.42 28.98 -8.53
N GLY A 69 -3.15 28.99 -8.10
CA GLY A 69 -2.72 29.73 -6.91
C GLY A 69 -3.04 29.07 -5.57
N LEU A 70 -3.65 27.86 -5.55
CA LEU A 70 -3.94 27.11 -4.32
C LEU A 70 -3.15 25.81 -4.23
N PRO A 71 -2.89 25.31 -3.02
CA PRO A 71 -2.27 23.99 -2.82
C PRO A 71 -3.11 22.87 -3.44
N TRP A 72 -2.48 21.80 -3.83
CA TRP A 72 -3.15 20.59 -4.30
C TRP A 72 -4.07 20.03 -3.21
N VAL A 73 -5.31 19.74 -3.59
CA VAL A 73 -6.29 19.11 -2.69
C VAL A 73 -6.39 17.61 -2.93
N GLY A 74 -5.95 17.14 -4.10
CA GLY A 74 -5.96 15.74 -4.46
C GLY A 74 -4.94 15.39 -5.52
N PHE A 75 -4.60 14.11 -5.55
CA PHE A 75 -3.58 13.52 -6.41
C PHE A 75 -4.06 12.18 -6.94
N LYS A 76 -4.06 12.04 -8.27
CA LYS A 76 -4.44 10.81 -8.97
C LYS A 76 -3.19 10.05 -9.39
N ASN A 77 -3.18 8.75 -9.16
CA ASN A 77 -2.13 7.82 -9.54
C ASN A 77 -2.72 6.66 -10.36
N MET A 78 -2.13 6.38 -11.51
CA MET A 78 -2.51 5.29 -12.41
C MET A 78 -1.53 4.11 -12.38
N GLU A 79 -0.52 4.15 -11.51
CA GLU A 79 0.41 3.03 -11.34
C GLU A 79 -0.26 1.85 -10.61
N GLN A 80 0.08 0.66 -11.04
CA GLN A 80 -0.37 -0.58 -10.40
C GLN A 80 0.54 -0.95 -9.22
N ILE A 81 1.45 -1.90 -9.45
CA ILE A 81 2.46 -2.35 -8.50
C ILE A 81 3.86 -1.94 -8.96
N SER A 82 4.92 -2.50 -8.42
CA SER A 82 6.28 -2.22 -8.88
C SER A 82 6.47 -2.62 -10.35
N ASP A 83 7.12 -1.76 -11.11
CA ASP A 83 7.54 -1.98 -12.50
C ASP A 83 8.88 -2.72 -12.62
N LYS A 84 9.44 -3.17 -11.49
CA LYS A 84 10.73 -3.88 -11.45
C LYS A 84 10.52 -5.37 -11.18
N PRO A 85 11.46 -6.22 -11.63
CA PRO A 85 11.46 -7.63 -11.28
C PRO A 85 11.38 -7.86 -9.77
N THR A 86 10.71 -8.92 -9.37
CA THR A 86 10.45 -9.28 -7.98
C THR A 86 11.75 -9.35 -7.17
N GLU A 87 12.77 -10.00 -7.71
CA GLU A 87 14.08 -10.20 -7.07
C GLU A 87 14.82 -8.87 -6.85
N VAL A 88 14.72 -7.94 -7.79
CA VAL A 88 15.32 -6.61 -7.68
C VAL A 88 14.71 -5.81 -6.55
N ASN A 89 13.40 -5.90 -6.37
CA ASN A 89 12.70 -5.23 -5.27
C ASN A 89 13.14 -5.78 -3.91
N PHE A 90 13.14 -7.10 -3.73
CA PHE A 90 13.56 -7.71 -2.46
C PHE A 90 15.04 -7.51 -2.16
N GLU A 91 15.89 -7.47 -3.17
CA GLU A 91 17.31 -7.13 -2.98
C GLU A 91 17.49 -5.67 -2.54
N ASN A 92 16.69 -4.73 -3.07
CA ASN A 92 16.68 -3.35 -2.60
C ASN A 92 16.22 -3.23 -1.14
N MET A 93 15.18 -3.97 -0.74
CA MET A 93 14.72 -4.01 0.66
C MET A 93 15.83 -4.52 1.57
N ARG A 94 16.51 -5.61 1.20
CA ARG A 94 17.64 -6.18 1.96
C ARG A 94 18.80 -5.19 2.11
N LYS A 95 19.18 -4.51 1.03
CA LYS A 95 20.21 -3.46 1.07
C LYS A 95 19.84 -2.30 1.97
N LEU A 96 18.58 -1.85 1.89
CA LEU A 96 18.06 -0.79 2.75
C LEU A 96 18.08 -1.19 4.22
N LYS A 97 17.62 -2.41 4.54
CA LYS A 97 17.61 -2.90 5.93
C LYS A 97 19.02 -2.98 6.53
N ARG A 98 20.02 -3.40 5.74
CA ARG A 98 21.42 -3.42 6.16
C ARG A 98 22.03 -2.04 6.33
N ALA A 99 21.68 -1.09 5.46
CA ALA A 99 22.18 0.28 5.53
C ALA A 99 21.51 1.11 6.65
N TYR A 100 20.26 0.79 6.99
CA TYR A 100 19.42 1.51 7.94
C TYR A 100 18.74 0.52 8.91
N PRO A 101 19.52 -0.18 9.78
CA PRO A 101 19.00 -1.27 10.61
C PRO A 101 17.91 -0.85 11.60
N ASP A 102 17.93 0.42 12.04
CA ASP A 102 16.97 0.98 13.00
C ASP A 102 15.66 1.46 12.33
N LYS A 103 15.60 1.45 10.99
CA LYS A 103 14.41 1.81 10.24
C LYS A 103 13.54 0.60 9.94
N VAL A 104 12.23 0.79 10.03
CA VAL A 104 11.27 -0.29 9.78
C VAL A 104 11.03 -0.48 8.28
N MET A 105 11.26 -1.71 7.82
CA MET A 105 10.99 -2.12 6.45
C MET A 105 9.73 -2.97 6.41
N VAL A 106 8.68 -2.48 5.75
CA VAL A 106 7.46 -3.24 5.50
C VAL A 106 7.43 -3.67 4.03
N ALA A 107 7.45 -4.98 3.79
CA ALA A 107 7.31 -5.52 2.44
C ALA A 107 5.83 -5.52 2.05
N SER A 108 5.44 -4.64 1.13
CA SER A 108 4.09 -4.68 0.55
C SER A 108 4.06 -5.67 -0.61
N ILE A 109 3.17 -6.66 -0.54
CA ILE A 109 3.08 -7.78 -1.49
C ILE A 109 1.67 -7.94 -2.04
N MET A 110 1.56 -8.53 -3.25
CA MET A 110 0.30 -8.89 -3.88
C MET A 110 0.47 -10.11 -4.77
N GLY A 111 -0.24 -11.18 -4.48
CA GLY A 111 -0.33 -12.39 -5.30
C GLY A 111 -1.71 -12.55 -5.93
N SER A 112 -1.82 -13.41 -6.94
CA SER A 112 -3.06 -13.77 -7.63
C SER A 112 -3.68 -15.09 -7.11
N ASN A 113 -2.93 -15.85 -6.35
CA ASN A 113 -3.34 -17.13 -5.76
C ASN A 113 -2.55 -17.41 -4.48
N GLU A 114 -3.01 -18.37 -3.66
CA GLU A 114 -2.38 -18.69 -2.38
C GLU A 114 -0.89 -19.02 -2.49
N GLN A 115 -0.48 -19.68 -3.56
CA GLN A 115 0.93 -20.06 -3.72
C GLN A 115 1.82 -18.84 -3.93
N GLU A 116 1.39 -17.88 -4.74
CA GLU A 116 2.11 -16.63 -4.94
C GLU A 116 2.20 -15.81 -3.64
N TRP A 117 1.11 -15.77 -2.84
CA TRP A 117 1.13 -15.11 -1.53
C TRP A 117 2.15 -15.75 -0.58
N ARG A 118 2.23 -17.11 -0.56
CA ARG A 118 3.22 -17.84 0.23
C ARG A 118 4.65 -17.56 -0.24
N ASP A 119 4.87 -17.56 -1.55
CA ASP A 119 6.21 -17.36 -2.11
C ASP A 119 6.70 -15.92 -1.86
N LEU A 120 5.85 -14.92 -2.05
CA LEU A 120 6.17 -13.51 -1.74
C LEU A 120 6.43 -13.30 -0.24
N ALA A 121 5.68 -13.97 0.65
CA ALA A 121 5.93 -13.91 2.09
C ALA A 121 7.30 -14.49 2.47
N LYS A 122 7.71 -15.61 1.89
CA LYS A 122 9.06 -16.17 2.07
C LYS A 122 10.15 -15.24 1.56
N MET A 123 9.94 -14.62 0.39
CA MET A 123 10.90 -13.65 -0.16
C MET A 123 11.03 -12.40 0.74
N ALA A 124 9.93 -11.94 1.34
CA ALA A 124 9.94 -10.85 2.30
C ALA A 124 10.76 -11.20 3.57
N GLU A 125 10.59 -12.41 4.10
CA GLU A 125 11.38 -12.92 5.23
C GLU A 125 12.87 -13.02 4.88
N GLN A 126 13.21 -13.54 3.71
CA GLN A 126 14.57 -13.61 3.21
C GLN A 126 15.19 -12.24 2.95
N ALA A 127 14.39 -11.23 2.67
CA ALA A 127 14.82 -9.84 2.52
C ALA A 127 14.94 -9.09 3.86
N GLU A 128 14.77 -9.78 5.00
CA GLU A 128 14.88 -9.23 6.34
C GLU A 128 13.85 -8.12 6.61
N ALA A 129 12.63 -8.22 6.01
CA ALA A 129 11.55 -7.29 6.30
C ALA A 129 11.07 -7.45 7.75
N ASP A 130 10.74 -6.34 8.40
CA ASP A 130 10.24 -6.34 9.78
C ASP A 130 8.74 -6.69 9.85
N LEU A 131 7.98 -6.27 8.83
CA LEU A 131 6.54 -6.47 8.70
C LEU A 131 6.20 -6.78 7.23
N ILE A 132 5.04 -7.42 7.02
CA ILE A 132 4.48 -7.66 5.68
C ILE A 132 3.14 -6.95 5.57
N GLU A 133 2.92 -6.19 4.47
CA GLU A 133 1.60 -5.66 4.11
C GLU A 133 1.04 -6.43 2.92
N GLY A 134 -0.14 -7.00 3.06
CA GLY A 134 -0.90 -7.59 1.94
C GLY A 134 -1.78 -6.55 1.28
N ASN A 135 -1.52 -6.24 0.01
CA ASN A 135 -2.29 -5.25 -0.74
C ASN A 135 -3.55 -5.86 -1.35
N PHE A 136 -4.65 -5.88 -0.61
CA PHE A 136 -5.99 -6.28 -1.07
C PHE A 136 -6.78 -5.13 -1.68
N SER A 137 -6.13 -4.12 -2.23
CA SER A 137 -6.81 -2.85 -2.41
C SER A 137 -6.45 -2.07 -3.66
N CYS A 138 -5.53 -2.55 -4.50
CA CYS A 138 -5.14 -1.85 -5.72
C CYS A 138 -6.35 -1.69 -6.66
N PRO A 139 -6.78 -0.46 -7.00
CA PRO A 139 -8.01 -0.26 -7.76
C PRO A 139 -7.84 -0.47 -9.27
N GLN A 140 -6.62 -0.65 -9.76
CA GLN A 140 -6.30 -0.69 -11.18
C GLN A 140 -5.99 -2.10 -11.73
N MET A 141 -6.13 -3.14 -10.89
CA MET A 141 -5.90 -4.51 -11.35
C MET A 141 -7.02 -4.95 -12.31
N THR A 142 -6.64 -5.66 -13.35
CA THR A 142 -7.54 -6.18 -14.38
C THR A 142 -8.03 -7.61 -14.11
N SER A 143 -7.38 -8.31 -13.17
CA SER A 143 -7.77 -9.64 -12.73
C SER A 143 -8.68 -9.58 -11.51
N HIS A 144 -9.75 -10.37 -11.48
CA HIS A 144 -10.66 -10.50 -10.34
C HIS A 144 -10.04 -11.18 -9.12
N ASP A 145 -8.90 -11.85 -9.30
CA ASP A 145 -8.17 -12.51 -8.21
C ASP A 145 -7.11 -11.61 -7.57
N MET A 146 -7.11 -10.31 -7.89
CA MET A 146 -6.11 -9.35 -7.44
C MET A 146 -6.72 -8.00 -7.04
N GLY A 147 -6.03 -7.30 -6.15
CA GLY A 147 -6.33 -5.91 -5.81
C GLY A 147 -7.69 -5.71 -5.13
N SER A 148 -8.44 -4.70 -5.56
CA SER A 148 -9.69 -4.28 -4.90
C SER A 148 -10.82 -5.31 -4.99
N ASP A 149 -10.82 -6.19 -5.98
CA ASP A 149 -11.82 -7.24 -6.12
C ASP A 149 -11.62 -8.31 -5.06
N VAL A 150 -10.37 -8.68 -4.76
CA VAL A 150 -10.02 -9.50 -3.59
C VAL A 150 -10.46 -8.82 -2.30
N GLY A 151 -10.15 -7.54 -2.12
CA GLY A 151 -10.46 -6.79 -0.89
C GLY A 151 -11.94 -6.66 -0.55
N THR A 152 -12.83 -7.03 -1.46
CA THR A 152 -14.29 -7.10 -1.25
C THR A 152 -14.83 -8.53 -1.15
N ASN A 153 -13.99 -9.53 -1.41
CA ASN A 153 -14.33 -10.94 -1.33
C ASN A 153 -13.80 -11.54 -0.02
N LEU A 154 -14.70 -11.80 0.93
CA LEU A 154 -14.34 -12.23 2.30
C LEU A 154 -13.57 -13.56 2.32
N GLU A 155 -13.91 -14.50 1.42
CA GLU A 155 -13.25 -15.80 1.33
C GLU A 155 -11.80 -15.65 0.85
N LEU A 156 -11.58 -14.84 -0.19
CA LEU A 156 -10.23 -14.59 -0.70
C LEU A 156 -9.39 -13.80 0.31
N VAL A 157 -9.95 -12.78 0.95
CA VAL A 157 -9.24 -12.04 2.01
C VAL A 157 -8.81 -12.97 3.13
N ARG A 158 -9.70 -13.84 3.61
CA ARG A 158 -9.40 -14.83 4.66
C ARG A 158 -8.34 -15.83 4.20
N SER A 159 -8.51 -16.41 3.02
CA SER A 159 -7.61 -17.43 2.46
C SER A 159 -6.21 -16.89 2.26
N TYR A 160 -6.06 -15.74 1.61
CA TYR A 160 -4.75 -15.13 1.34
C TYR A 160 -4.06 -14.64 2.61
N SER A 161 -4.83 -14.07 3.55
CA SER A 161 -4.29 -13.73 4.88
C SER A 161 -3.73 -14.95 5.60
N LYS A 162 -4.46 -16.07 5.56
CA LYS A 162 -4.04 -17.34 6.13
C LYS A 162 -2.79 -17.88 5.42
N ALA A 163 -2.74 -17.81 4.09
CA ALA A 163 -1.58 -18.25 3.33
C ALA A 163 -0.30 -17.51 3.76
N VAL A 164 -0.37 -16.22 4.00
CA VAL A 164 0.78 -15.43 4.50
C VAL A 164 1.11 -15.79 5.95
N ALA A 165 0.11 -15.76 6.85
CA ALA A 165 0.31 -15.97 8.28
C ALA A 165 0.86 -17.37 8.64
N GLU A 166 0.51 -18.39 7.84
CA GLU A 166 1.04 -19.75 8.01
C GLU A 166 2.46 -19.93 7.44
N THR A 167 2.91 -19.02 6.59
CA THR A 167 4.18 -19.16 5.87
C THR A 167 5.36 -18.52 6.61
N THR A 168 5.13 -17.44 7.33
CA THR A 168 6.17 -16.67 8.02
C THR A 168 5.73 -16.29 9.43
N LYS A 169 6.70 -15.96 10.29
CA LYS A 169 6.46 -15.40 11.63
C LYS A 169 6.43 -13.87 11.64
N ILE A 170 6.75 -13.23 10.50
CA ILE A 170 6.69 -11.78 10.39
C ILE A 170 5.22 -11.33 10.51
N PRO A 171 4.89 -10.35 11.36
CA PRO A 171 3.53 -9.87 11.51
C PRO A 171 2.95 -9.37 10.17
N PHE A 172 1.74 -9.80 9.86
CA PHE A 172 1.04 -9.50 8.61
C PHE A 172 -0.02 -8.42 8.83
N ILE A 173 -0.03 -7.42 7.96
CA ILE A 173 -0.97 -6.29 7.93
C ILE A 173 -1.79 -6.40 6.66
N ALA A 174 -3.11 -6.42 6.77
CA ALA A 174 -4.01 -6.41 5.62
C ALA A 174 -4.38 -4.98 5.23
N LYS A 175 -3.99 -4.54 4.02
CA LYS A 175 -4.35 -3.21 3.52
C LYS A 175 -5.68 -3.24 2.78
N MET A 176 -6.63 -2.45 3.31
CA MET A 176 -8.02 -2.48 2.89
C MET A 176 -8.33 -1.47 1.80
N THR A 177 -9.29 -1.84 0.92
CA THR A 177 -9.82 -0.95 -0.13
C THR A 177 -10.94 -0.07 0.41
N PRO A 178 -10.94 1.24 0.08
CA PRO A 178 -12.10 2.11 0.34
C PRO A 178 -13.19 1.99 -0.73
N ASN A 179 -12.96 1.22 -1.80
CA ASN A 179 -13.90 1.06 -2.91
C ASN A 179 -14.94 -0.03 -2.60
N CYS A 180 -15.47 0.02 -1.39
CA CYS A 180 -16.46 -0.89 -0.84
C CYS A 180 -17.53 -0.13 -0.04
N LYS A 181 -18.65 -0.77 0.20
CA LYS A 181 -19.74 -0.21 1.03
C LYS A 181 -19.34 -0.18 2.51
N ASN A 182 -18.70 -1.25 2.95
CA ASN A 182 -18.35 -1.54 4.33
C ASN A 182 -16.97 -2.21 4.35
N MET A 183 -16.08 -1.74 5.20
CA MET A 183 -14.71 -2.24 5.33
C MET A 183 -14.57 -3.20 6.52
N GLU A 184 -15.56 -3.20 7.43
CA GLU A 184 -15.53 -3.97 8.66
C GLU A 184 -15.49 -5.47 8.39
N GLU A 185 -16.35 -5.98 7.51
CA GLU A 185 -16.41 -7.41 7.19
C GLU A 185 -15.11 -7.95 6.56
N PRO A 186 -14.53 -7.29 5.53
CA PRO A 186 -13.21 -7.69 5.02
C PRO A 186 -12.11 -7.57 6.08
N ALA A 187 -12.15 -6.58 6.97
CA ALA A 187 -11.18 -6.45 8.05
C ALA A 187 -11.27 -7.63 9.03
N ILE A 188 -12.48 -8.05 9.41
CA ILE A 188 -12.72 -9.24 10.23
C ILE A 188 -12.17 -10.49 9.52
N ALA A 189 -12.51 -10.67 8.25
CA ALA A 189 -12.04 -11.81 7.47
C ALA A 189 -10.50 -11.88 7.40
N ALA A 190 -9.82 -10.74 7.29
CA ALA A 190 -8.36 -10.68 7.35
C ALA A 190 -7.80 -11.13 8.70
N ILE A 191 -8.38 -10.65 9.80
CA ILE A 191 -7.98 -11.03 11.17
C ILE A 191 -8.24 -12.52 11.43
N GLU A 192 -9.40 -13.04 11.01
CA GLU A 192 -9.72 -14.48 11.08
C GLU A 192 -8.73 -15.32 10.27
N GLY A 193 -8.21 -14.77 9.16
CA GLY A 193 -7.14 -15.36 8.35
C GLY A 193 -5.75 -15.24 8.97
N GLY A 194 -5.59 -14.57 10.13
CA GLY A 194 -4.32 -14.46 10.84
C GLY A 194 -3.57 -13.14 10.62
N ALA A 195 -4.20 -12.12 10.02
CA ALA A 195 -3.62 -10.79 9.99
C ALA A 195 -3.51 -10.23 11.42
N ALA A 196 -2.35 -9.69 11.77
CA ALA A 196 -2.09 -9.08 13.07
C ALA A 196 -2.69 -7.66 13.17
N SER A 197 -2.92 -7.01 12.03
CA SER A 197 -3.48 -5.66 11.95
C SER A 197 -4.09 -5.41 10.57
N VAL A 198 -4.80 -4.28 10.44
CA VAL A 198 -5.28 -3.77 9.16
C VAL A 198 -4.77 -2.36 8.95
N SER A 199 -4.45 -2.01 7.69
CA SER A 199 -4.14 -0.63 7.28
C SER A 199 -5.25 -0.07 6.39
N ALA A 200 -5.59 1.18 6.58
CA ALA A 200 -6.64 1.88 5.84
C ALA A 200 -6.23 3.34 5.61
N ILE A 201 -6.50 3.83 4.45
CA ILE A 201 -7.19 3.28 3.28
C ILE A 201 -6.27 3.35 2.05
N ASN A 202 -6.49 2.47 1.07
CA ASN A 202 -5.91 2.70 -0.25
C ASN A 202 -6.66 3.84 -0.96
N THR A 203 -6.30 4.15 -2.17
CA THR A 203 -6.86 5.22 -2.98
C THR A 203 -8.30 4.94 -3.45
N ILE A 204 -9.05 6.01 -3.69
CA ILE A 204 -10.44 5.93 -4.15
C ILE A 204 -10.46 5.97 -5.69
N LYS A 205 -11.20 5.08 -6.33
CA LYS A 205 -11.42 5.10 -7.78
C LYS A 205 -12.03 6.44 -8.20
N SER A 206 -11.39 7.13 -9.16
CA SER A 206 -11.80 8.47 -9.59
C SER A 206 -11.44 8.79 -11.03
N ILE A 207 -12.06 9.85 -11.52
CA ILE A 207 -11.72 10.60 -12.73
C ILE A 207 -11.47 12.04 -12.26
N THR A 208 -10.32 12.62 -12.60
CA THR A 208 -9.97 13.99 -12.20
C THR A 208 -10.53 15.04 -13.12
N ASN A 209 -10.63 14.71 -14.43
CA ASN A 209 -11.21 15.59 -15.44
C ASN A 209 -11.66 14.77 -16.64
N ILE A 210 -12.47 15.38 -17.53
CA ILE A 210 -12.92 14.82 -18.79
C ILE A 210 -12.51 15.77 -19.91
N ASP A 211 -11.85 15.24 -20.92
CA ASP A 211 -11.67 15.92 -22.20
C ASP A 211 -12.99 15.83 -22.98
N PHE A 212 -13.70 16.93 -23.09
CA PHE A 212 -15.01 16.99 -23.75
C PHE A 212 -14.92 16.93 -25.27
N GLU A 213 -13.78 17.23 -25.87
CA GLU A 213 -13.61 17.13 -27.33
C GLU A 213 -13.47 15.67 -27.75
N ASN A 214 -12.70 14.90 -26.98
CA ASN A 214 -12.42 13.49 -27.26
C ASN A 214 -13.25 12.53 -26.39
N MET A 215 -14.08 13.03 -25.48
CA MET A 215 -14.90 12.26 -24.53
C MET A 215 -14.07 11.23 -23.76
N THR A 216 -12.89 11.66 -23.30
CA THR A 216 -11.89 10.78 -22.68
C THR A 216 -11.59 11.22 -21.26
N ALA A 217 -11.50 10.26 -20.34
CA ALA A 217 -11.08 10.54 -18.94
C ALA A 217 -9.60 10.95 -18.89
N MET A 218 -9.30 12.01 -18.14
CA MET A 218 -7.95 12.54 -17.99
C MET A 218 -7.21 11.94 -16.78
N PRO A 219 -5.87 11.90 -16.80
CA PRO A 219 -4.99 12.23 -17.92
C PRO A 219 -4.94 11.10 -18.96
N VAL A 220 -4.57 11.44 -20.19
CA VAL A 220 -4.22 10.47 -21.22
C VAL A 220 -2.71 10.43 -21.36
N VAL A 221 -2.12 9.25 -21.20
CA VAL A 221 -0.68 9.03 -21.33
C VAL A 221 -0.45 7.90 -22.33
N ASN A 222 0.29 8.18 -23.40
CA ASN A 222 0.52 7.23 -24.51
C ASN A 222 -0.77 6.59 -25.03
N GLY A 223 -1.82 7.41 -25.22
CA GLY A 223 -3.13 6.95 -25.71
C GLY A 223 -3.96 6.13 -24.69
N LYS A 224 -3.47 5.93 -23.48
CA LYS A 224 -4.17 5.21 -22.42
C LYS A 224 -4.73 6.17 -21.38
N SER A 225 -5.95 5.91 -20.94
CA SER A 225 -6.61 6.58 -19.81
C SER A 225 -7.26 5.55 -18.91
N SER A 226 -7.45 5.87 -17.63
CA SER A 226 -8.11 4.95 -16.69
C SER A 226 -8.85 5.69 -15.57
N ILE A 227 -9.89 5.04 -15.07
CA ILE A 227 -10.40 5.31 -13.73
C ILE A 227 -9.36 4.75 -12.76
N SER A 228 -8.83 5.58 -11.87
CA SER A 228 -7.69 5.19 -11.04
C SER A 228 -7.68 5.83 -9.66
N GLY A 229 -6.64 5.57 -8.89
CA GLY A 229 -6.58 5.89 -7.47
C GLY A 229 -6.41 7.37 -7.18
N TYR A 230 -7.33 7.95 -6.42
CA TYR A 230 -7.31 9.32 -5.92
C TYR A 230 -6.92 9.35 -4.45
N SER A 231 -6.00 10.25 -4.08
CA SER A 231 -5.45 10.44 -2.75
C SER A 231 -5.30 11.92 -2.40
N GLY A 232 -4.74 12.21 -1.24
CA GLY A 232 -4.45 13.58 -0.78
C GLY A 232 -5.47 14.10 0.23
N ALA A 233 -5.42 15.40 0.52
CA ALA A 233 -6.21 16.03 1.58
C ALA A 233 -7.73 15.83 1.42
N ALA A 234 -8.21 15.77 0.17
CA ALA A 234 -9.63 15.60 -0.14
C ALA A 234 -10.23 14.28 0.37
N ILE A 235 -9.44 13.21 0.48
CA ILE A 235 -9.96 11.91 0.95
C ILE A 235 -9.85 11.71 2.47
N LYS A 236 -9.21 12.62 3.20
CA LYS A 236 -9.03 12.50 4.65
C LYS A 236 -10.33 12.25 5.42
N PRO A 237 -11.46 12.94 5.17
CA PRO A 237 -12.71 12.67 5.86
C PRO A 237 -13.23 11.26 5.62
N ILE A 238 -13.02 10.72 4.42
CA ILE A 238 -13.44 9.35 4.05
C ILE A 238 -12.58 8.32 4.78
N ALA A 239 -11.26 8.53 4.83
CA ALA A 239 -10.35 7.67 5.58
C ALA A 239 -10.71 7.63 7.07
N LEU A 240 -10.96 8.79 7.68
CA LEU A 240 -11.37 8.89 9.09
C LEU A 240 -12.68 8.16 9.37
N ARG A 241 -13.65 8.20 8.44
CA ARG A 241 -14.90 7.43 8.56
C ARG A 241 -14.63 5.93 8.69
N PHE A 242 -13.85 5.36 7.76
CA PHE A 242 -13.56 3.92 7.77
C PHE A 242 -12.81 3.50 9.04
N ILE A 243 -11.81 4.27 9.46
CA ILE A 243 -11.07 4.00 10.71
C ILE A 243 -12.01 4.06 11.91
N ALA A 244 -12.86 5.07 12.00
CA ALA A 244 -13.83 5.21 13.11
C ALA A 244 -14.85 4.07 13.14
N GLN A 245 -15.28 3.57 11.99
CA GLN A 245 -16.17 2.42 11.89
C GLN A 245 -15.49 1.15 12.41
N MET A 246 -14.28 0.84 11.93
CA MET A 246 -13.51 -0.33 12.38
C MET A 246 -13.17 -0.28 13.88
N LEU A 247 -12.88 0.89 14.45
CA LEU A 247 -12.64 1.04 15.89
C LEU A 247 -13.86 0.69 16.76
N ARG A 248 -15.08 0.89 16.25
CA ARG A 248 -16.33 0.54 16.97
C ARG A 248 -16.57 -0.96 17.07
N MET A 249 -15.89 -1.76 16.26
CA MET A 249 -16.04 -3.23 16.28
C MET A 249 -15.33 -3.88 17.50
N LYS A 250 -14.60 -3.14 18.30
CA LYS A 250 -13.88 -3.63 19.49
C LYS A 250 -14.77 -3.86 20.72
N ASN A 251 -16.10 -3.65 20.62
CA ASN A 251 -17.03 -3.82 21.74
C ASN A 251 -17.93 -5.02 21.52
#